data_656931c40a39ccf878920f22670c09aa
#
_entry.id   656931c40a39ccf878920f22670c09aa
#
_cell.length_a   1.000
_cell.length_b   1.000
_cell.length_c   1.000
_cell.angle_alpha   90.00
_cell.angle_beta   90.00
_cell.angle_gamma   90.00
#
_symmetry.space_group_name_H-M   'P 1'
#
loop_
_entity.id
_entity.type
_entity.pdbx_description
1 polymer ?
#
loop_
_entity_poly.entity_id
_entity_poly.type
_entity_poly.pdbx_seq_one_letter_code
_entity_poly.pdbx_strand_id
1 'polypeptide(L)'
;RDRWTAPNASNQWYSENGIIQITVDPRAGGHNGREGLDMIYRQLTVNEVQDFCAWAEWLQSLPYVRPEKIGVEGFSFGGTMTAMLLMKAPDKFHYGIAGGGVYDWAFYDTHYTERYMDTPQNNPDGYKISRALEYVEGYPATFICNCLHPASGADMPVEPVMLKITHGTGDDNVHHQNTLLFIDALQKAGKKFDFMIYPDGMHGYRGYQGDHFLNANRQFWLRYL
;
A
#
# COMPACT_ATOMS: atom_id res chain seq x y z
N ARG A 1 -2.92 -9.57 16.05
CA ARG A 1 -3.98 -8.74 16.70
C ARG A 1 -5.19 -9.60 17.03
N ASP A 2 -5.47 -9.82 18.29
CA ASP A 2 -6.73 -10.39 18.74
C ASP A 2 -7.87 -9.38 18.61
N ARG A 3 -8.35 -9.17 17.40
CA ARG A 3 -9.54 -8.35 17.14
C ARG A 3 -10.63 -9.20 16.52
N TRP A 4 -11.50 -9.71 17.38
CA TRP A 4 -12.79 -10.23 16.96
C TRP A 4 -13.78 -9.07 16.95
N THR A 5 -14.21 -8.66 15.77
CA THR A 5 -15.26 -7.66 15.63
C THR A 5 -16.60 -8.36 15.42
N ALA A 6 -17.67 -7.79 15.97
CA ALA A 6 -19.01 -8.21 15.60
C ALA A 6 -19.22 -8.09 14.09
N PRO A 7 -20.06 -8.96 13.49
CA PRO A 7 -20.42 -8.81 12.09
C PRO A 7 -20.92 -7.40 11.80
N ASN A 8 -20.43 -6.81 10.69
CA ASN A 8 -20.83 -5.48 10.29
C ASN A 8 -21.03 -5.42 8.76
N ALA A 9 -21.83 -4.48 8.31
CA ALA A 9 -22.19 -4.35 6.90
C ALA A 9 -20.97 -4.10 5.99
N SER A 10 -19.91 -3.48 6.51
CA SER A 10 -18.71 -3.22 5.71
C SER A 10 -17.95 -4.52 5.40
N ASN A 11 -17.78 -5.38 6.39
CA ASN A 11 -17.14 -6.69 6.19
C ASN A 11 -18.03 -7.63 5.36
N GLN A 12 -19.35 -7.59 5.60
CA GLN A 12 -20.32 -8.37 4.83
C GLN A 12 -20.26 -8.05 3.35
N TRP A 13 -20.05 -6.79 2.99
CA TRP A 13 -19.92 -6.38 1.60
C TRP A 13 -18.82 -7.14 0.85
N TYR A 14 -17.65 -7.33 1.46
CA TYR A 14 -16.56 -8.08 0.83
C TYR A 14 -16.97 -9.55 0.59
N SER A 15 -17.53 -10.20 1.60
CA SER A 15 -17.95 -11.60 1.51
C SER A 15 -19.02 -11.81 0.43
N GLU A 16 -19.99 -10.90 0.31
CA GLU A 16 -21.05 -10.97 -0.72
C GLU A 16 -20.52 -10.75 -2.14
N ASN A 17 -19.37 -10.10 -2.27
CA ASN A 17 -18.70 -9.93 -3.56
C ASN A 17 -17.59 -10.96 -3.81
N GLY A 18 -17.54 -12.04 -3.03
CA GLY A 18 -16.59 -13.13 -3.20
C GLY A 18 -15.16 -12.77 -2.82
N ILE A 19 -14.96 -11.71 -2.01
CA ILE A 19 -13.65 -11.24 -1.57
C ILE A 19 -13.40 -11.72 -0.14
N ILE A 20 -12.34 -12.49 0.05
CA ILE A 20 -11.86 -12.89 1.37
C ILE A 20 -11.01 -11.75 1.93
N GLN A 21 -11.36 -11.28 3.12
CA GLN A 21 -10.64 -10.23 3.82
C GLN A 21 -9.90 -10.81 5.01
N ILE A 22 -8.59 -10.60 5.07
CA ILE A 22 -7.75 -11.01 6.20
C ILE A 22 -6.93 -9.84 6.72
N THR A 23 -6.60 -9.89 8.00
CA THR A 23 -5.62 -9.01 8.62
C THR A 23 -4.52 -9.87 9.21
N VAL A 24 -3.28 -9.60 8.84
CA VAL A 24 -2.12 -10.35 9.31
C VAL A 24 -1.12 -9.40 9.97
N ASP A 25 -0.39 -9.91 10.96
CA ASP A 25 0.66 -9.16 11.63
C ASP A 25 2.04 -9.65 11.17
N PRO A 26 2.98 -8.74 10.87
CA PRO A 26 4.38 -9.11 10.66
C PRO A 26 5.04 -9.43 12.01
N ARG A 27 6.26 -9.98 11.98
CA ARG A 27 7.01 -10.36 13.19
C ARG A 27 7.15 -9.24 14.22
N ALA A 28 7.17 -7.99 13.79
CA ALA A 28 7.20 -6.81 14.66
C ALA A 28 5.80 -6.34 15.12
N GLY A 29 4.76 -7.10 14.92
CA GLY A 29 3.36 -6.75 15.22
C GLY A 29 2.98 -6.67 16.70
N GLY A 30 3.95 -6.74 17.61
CA GLY A 30 3.80 -6.51 19.05
C GLY A 30 3.61 -7.76 19.91
N HIS A 31 3.12 -8.87 19.36
CA HIS A 31 2.96 -10.13 20.11
C HIS A 31 4.27 -10.92 20.31
N ASN A 32 5.29 -10.61 19.51
CA ASN A 32 6.62 -11.22 19.60
C ASN A 32 7.57 -10.47 20.56
N GLY A 33 7.03 -9.58 21.38
CA GLY A 33 7.78 -8.84 22.38
C GLY A 33 8.90 -7.97 21.78
N ARG A 34 9.94 -7.75 22.58
CA ARG A 34 11.08 -6.92 22.19
C ARG A 34 11.88 -7.54 21.04
N GLU A 35 12.05 -8.83 21.01
CA GLU A 35 12.78 -9.53 19.94
C GLU A 35 12.18 -9.24 18.57
N GLY A 36 10.85 -9.25 18.45
CA GLY A 36 10.17 -8.88 17.22
C GLY A 36 10.40 -7.42 16.83
N LEU A 37 10.36 -6.50 17.80
CA LEU A 37 10.61 -5.08 17.55
C LEU A 37 12.07 -4.80 17.14
N ASP A 38 13.03 -5.46 17.77
CA ASP A 38 14.45 -5.27 17.47
C ASP A 38 14.79 -5.69 16.02
N MET A 39 13.99 -6.59 15.41
CA MET A 39 14.18 -7.03 14.03
C MET A 39 13.92 -5.93 12.99
N ILE A 40 13.11 -4.94 13.29
CA ILE A 40 12.83 -3.82 12.37
C ILE A 40 13.71 -2.60 12.62
N TYR A 41 14.48 -2.61 13.74
CA TYR A 41 15.32 -1.48 14.09
C TYR A 41 16.34 -1.18 12.98
N ARG A 42 16.37 0.09 12.54
CA ARG A 42 17.20 0.64 11.47
C ARG A 42 16.86 0.16 10.05
N GLN A 43 15.76 -0.59 9.84
CA GLN A 43 15.41 -1.19 8.55
C GLN A 43 13.90 -1.42 8.39
N LEU A 44 13.10 -0.37 8.62
CA LEU A 44 11.65 -0.44 8.41
C LEU A 44 11.31 -0.92 7.00
N THR A 45 10.23 -1.70 6.87
CA THR A 45 9.71 -2.28 5.62
C THR A 45 10.53 -3.44 5.03
N VAL A 46 11.67 -3.81 5.61
CA VAL A 46 12.50 -4.89 5.08
C VAL A 46 11.95 -6.25 5.50
N ASN A 47 11.89 -6.50 6.80
CA ASN A 47 11.38 -7.77 7.34
C ASN A 47 9.87 -7.90 7.17
N GLU A 48 9.15 -6.80 7.26
CA GLU A 48 7.70 -6.80 7.06
C GLU A 48 7.32 -7.25 5.65
N VAL A 49 8.05 -6.81 4.61
CA VAL A 49 7.83 -7.29 3.23
C VAL A 49 8.02 -8.80 3.14
N GLN A 50 9.06 -9.36 3.78
CA GLN A 50 9.28 -10.80 3.79
C GLN A 50 8.14 -11.56 4.45
N ASP A 51 7.64 -11.06 5.59
CA ASP A 51 6.55 -11.69 6.32
C ASP A 51 5.25 -11.66 5.52
N PHE A 52 4.93 -10.54 4.89
CA PHE A 52 3.74 -10.45 4.03
C PHE A 52 3.88 -11.31 2.77
N CYS A 53 5.07 -11.46 2.21
CA CYS A 53 5.33 -12.41 1.12
C CYS A 53 5.05 -13.85 1.53
N ALA A 54 5.47 -14.26 2.73
CA ALA A 54 5.18 -15.60 3.25
C ALA A 54 3.66 -15.83 3.44
N TRP A 55 2.92 -14.81 3.90
CA TRP A 55 1.45 -14.86 3.96
C TRP A 55 0.82 -14.98 2.57
N ALA A 56 1.32 -14.25 1.58
CA ALA A 56 0.82 -14.33 0.21
C ALA A 56 1.07 -15.72 -0.40
N GLU A 57 2.25 -16.31 -0.19
CA GLU A 57 2.58 -17.68 -0.61
C GLU A 57 1.62 -18.71 0.00
N TRP A 58 1.35 -18.58 1.30
CA TRP A 58 0.37 -19.44 1.95
C TRP A 58 -1.03 -19.25 1.34
N LEU A 59 -1.48 -18.01 1.11
CA LEU A 59 -2.76 -17.74 0.48
C LEU A 59 -2.84 -18.34 -0.94
N GLN A 60 -1.79 -18.18 -1.74
CA GLN A 60 -1.71 -18.74 -3.09
C GLN A 60 -1.79 -20.26 -3.12
N SER A 61 -1.43 -20.94 -2.01
CA SER A 61 -1.53 -22.40 -1.90
C SER A 61 -2.95 -22.91 -1.60
N LEU A 62 -3.88 -22.01 -1.25
CA LEU A 62 -5.24 -22.40 -0.90
C LEU A 62 -6.10 -22.62 -2.15
N PRO A 63 -6.85 -23.73 -2.25
CA PRO A 63 -7.55 -24.12 -3.47
C PRO A 63 -8.72 -23.21 -3.88
N TYR A 64 -9.15 -22.33 -2.99
CA TYR A 64 -10.24 -21.38 -3.19
C TYR A 64 -9.76 -19.93 -3.40
N VAL A 65 -8.45 -19.71 -3.40
CA VAL A 65 -7.85 -18.40 -3.67
C VAL A 65 -7.39 -18.33 -5.12
N ARG A 66 -7.69 -17.24 -5.78
CA ARG A 66 -7.13 -16.91 -7.10
C ARG A 66 -5.75 -16.30 -6.90
N PRO A 67 -4.66 -17.03 -7.17
CA PRO A 67 -3.31 -16.59 -6.83
C PRO A 67 -2.88 -15.28 -7.50
N GLU A 68 -3.45 -14.97 -8.66
CA GLU A 68 -3.21 -13.75 -9.43
C GLU A 68 -4.09 -12.56 -9.00
N LYS A 69 -4.91 -12.73 -7.96
CA LYS A 69 -5.86 -11.72 -7.48
C LYS A 69 -5.71 -11.46 -5.97
N ILE A 70 -4.51 -11.20 -5.53
CA ILE A 70 -4.23 -10.81 -4.15
C ILE A 70 -4.08 -9.30 -4.10
N GLY A 71 -4.97 -8.66 -3.34
CA GLY A 71 -4.94 -7.23 -3.05
C GLY A 71 -4.40 -6.93 -1.66
N VAL A 72 -3.88 -5.74 -1.48
CA VAL A 72 -3.42 -5.22 -0.19
C VAL A 72 -3.91 -3.78 0.00
N GLU A 73 -4.41 -3.47 1.18
CA GLU A 73 -4.86 -2.13 1.52
C GLU A 73 -4.24 -1.70 2.85
N GLY A 74 -3.75 -0.47 2.90
CA GLY A 74 -3.22 0.09 4.12
C GLY A 74 -3.20 1.61 4.14
N PHE A 75 -3.20 2.14 5.35
CA PHE A 75 -3.15 3.58 5.60
C PHE A 75 -1.94 3.93 6.48
N SER A 76 -1.34 5.11 6.31
CA SER A 76 -0.14 5.53 7.06
C SER A 76 1.03 4.59 6.78
N PHE A 77 1.64 3.98 7.79
CA PHE A 77 2.63 2.91 7.61
C PHE A 77 2.10 1.76 6.74
N GLY A 78 0.80 1.45 6.85
CA GLY A 78 0.15 0.47 5.96
C GLY A 78 0.14 0.91 4.49
N GLY A 79 0.00 2.21 4.21
CA GLY A 79 0.14 2.77 2.86
C GLY A 79 1.56 2.62 2.31
N THR A 80 2.57 2.86 3.15
CA THR A 80 3.98 2.57 2.83
C THR A 80 4.17 1.10 2.48
N MET A 81 3.65 0.20 3.33
CA MET A 81 3.73 -1.24 3.11
C MET A 81 3.05 -1.68 1.82
N THR A 82 1.84 -1.15 1.54
CA THR A 82 1.13 -1.43 0.28
C THR A 82 1.98 -1.08 -0.94
N ALA A 83 2.57 0.12 -0.98
CA ALA A 83 3.44 0.53 -2.07
C ALA A 83 4.68 -0.38 -2.18
N MET A 84 5.35 -0.65 -1.05
CA MET A 84 6.54 -1.52 -1.03
C MET A 84 6.23 -2.93 -1.53
N LEU A 85 5.10 -3.52 -1.17
CA LEU A 85 4.70 -4.85 -1.59
C LEU A 85 4.45 -4.92 -3.11
N LEU A 86 3.76 -3.94 -3.69
CA LEU A 86 3.52 -3.90 -5.14
C LEU A 86 4.79 -3.64 -5.95
N MET A 87 5.80 -2.97 -5.37
CA MET A 87 7.07 -2.71 -6.04
C MET A 87 8.08 -3.84 -5.88
N LYS A 88 8.09 -4.52 -4.72
CA LYS A 88 9.10 -5.54 -4.40
C LYS A 88 8.63 -6.98 -4.64
N ALA A 89 7.33 -7.21 -4.66
CA ALA A 89 6.74 -8.54 -4.82
C ALA A 89 5.47 -8.49 -5.72
N PRO A 90 5.57 -7.95 -6.95
CA PRO A 90 4.41 -7.83 -7.85
C PRO A 90 3.91 -9.18 -8.37
N ASP A 91 4.65 -10.25 -8.20
CA ASP A 91 4.25 -11.64 -8.44
C ASP A 91 3.32 -12.19 -7.35
N LYS A 92 3.25 -11.54 -6.19
CA LYS A 92 2.43 -11.93 -5.05
C LYS A 92 1.30 -10.96 -4.75
N PHE A 93 1.53 -9.67 -4.94
CA PHE A 93 0.58 -8.59 -4.67
C PHE A 93 0.29 -7.81 -5.95
N HIS A 94 -0.94 -7.93 -6.44
CA HIS A 94 -1.32 -7.43 -7.76
C HIS A 94 -2.04 -6.09 -7.68
N TYR A 95 -2.85 -5.89 -6.65
CA TYR A 95 -3.67 -4.69 -6.52
C TYR A 95 -3.48 -4.05 -5.14
N GLY A 96 -3.32 -2.74 -5.08
CA GLY A 96 -3.07 -2.06 -3.82
C GLY A 96 -3.77 -0.73 -3.67
N ILE A 97 -4.21 -0.43 -2.45
CA ILE A 97 -4.71 0.88 -2.06
C ILE A 97 -3.83 1.42 -0.94
N ALA A 98 -3.03 2.43 -1.25
CA ALA A 98 -2.08 3.06 -0.35
C ALA A 98 -2.56 4.44 0.07
N GLY A 99 -3.00 4.59 1.31
CA GLY A 99 -3.47 5.87 1.87
C GLY A 99 -2.45 6.51 2.80
N GLY A 100 -2.20 7.81 2.66
CA GLY A 100 -1.41 8.61 3.61
C GLY A 100 -0.05 8.04 3.97
N GLY A 101 0.66 7.41 3.02
CA GLY A 101 1.89 6.68 3.27
C GLY A 101 3.12 7.56 3.45
N VAL A 102 4.08 7.08 4.25
CA VAL A 102 5.43 7.64 4.36
C VAL A 102 6.30 6.97 3.32
N TYR A 103 6.61 7.67 2.24
CA TYR A 103 7.41 7.11 1.13
C TYR A 103 8.88 7.46 1.21
N ASP A 104 9.22 8.44 2.05
CA ASP A 104 10.60 8.79 2.43
C ASP A 104 10.65 9.13 3.92
N TRP A 105 11.33 8.33 4.70
CA TRP A 105 11.42 8.48 6.15
C TRP A 105 12.13 9.75 6.61
N ALA A 106 12.91 10.39 5.75
CA ALA A 106 13.51 11.69 6.02
C ALA A 106 12.46 12.84 6.08
N PHE A 107 11.24 12.60 5.57
CA PHE A 107 10.11 13.52 5.60
C PHE A 107 9.03 13.14 6.62
N TYR A 108 9.36 12.31 7.59
CA TYR A 108 8.47 12.02 8.71
C TYR A 108 9.06 12.55 10.02
N ASP A 109 8.22 12.66 11.07
CA ASP A 109 8.66 13.24 12.34
C ASP A 109 9.82 12.47 12.98
N THR A 110 10.70 13.19 13.68
CA THR A 110 11.89 12.61 14.30
C THR A 110 11.56 11.73 15.50
N HIS A 111 10.49 12.05 16.23
CA HIS A 111 10.09 11.28 17.41
C HIS A 111 9.78 9.82 17.08
N TYR A 112 9.04 9.58 16.00
CA TYR A 112 8.75 8.23 15.51
C TYR A 112 9.94 7.66 14.75
N THR A 113 10.41 8.39 13.74
CA THR A 113 11.39 7.87 12.78
C THR A 113 12.71 7.51 13.44
N GLU A 114 13.29 8.39 14.23
CA GLU A 114 14.60 8.15 14.87
C GLU A 114 14.54 7.05 15.94
N ARG A 115 13.37 6.83 16.54
CA ARG A 115 13.16 5.69 17.46
C ARG A 115 13.37 4.34 16.77
N TYR A 116 12.91 4.21 15.53
CA TYR A 116 12.97 2.95 14.76
C TYR A 116 14.14 2.89 13.80
N MET A 117 14.60 4.03 13.31
CA MET A 117 15.59 4.13 12.24
C MET A 117 16.94 4.69 12.68
N ASP A 118 17.05 5.21 13.91
CA ASP A 118 18.17 6.08 14.31
C ASP A 118 18.17 7.36 13.45
N THR A 119 19.19 8.22 13.55
CA THR A 119 19.29 9.43 12.72
C THR A 119 19.70 9.08 11.28
N PRO A 120 19.34 9.91 10.28
CA PRO A 120 19.80 9.70 8.90
C PRO A 120 21.33 9.67 8.76
N GLN A 121 22.05 10.41 9.62
CA GLN A 121 23.52 10.46 9.65
C GLN A 121 24.13 9.14 10.14
N ASN A 122 23.50 8.54 11.15
CA ASN A 122 23.97 7.29 11.74
C ASN A 122 23.54 6.03 10.97
N ASN A 123 22.48 6.15 10.15
CA ASN A 123 21.87 5.02 9.43
C ASN A 123 21.50 5.36 7.98
N PRO A 124 22.40 5.93 7.16
CA PRO A 124 22.07 6.32 5.80
C PRO A 124 21.59 5.15 4.93
N ASP A 125 22.17 3.97 5.10
CA ASP A 125 21.80 2.77 4.36
C ASP A 125 20.38 2.27 4.73
N GLY A 126 20.04 2.31 6.03
CA GLY A 126 18.71 1.96 6.49
C GLY A 126 17.63 2.90 5.92
N TYR A 127 17.87 4.20 5.91
CA TYR A 127 16.98 5.16 5.28
C TYR A 127 16.81 4.89 3.79
N LYS A 128 17.89 4.58 3.08
CA LYS A 128 17.84 4.26 1.66
C LYS A 128 17.04 2.99 1.38
N ILE A 129 17.29 1.88 2.06
CA ILE A 129 16.58 0.61 1.82
C ILE A 129 15.11 0.65 2.25
N SER A 130 14.75 1.57 3.15
CA SER A 130 13.38 1.77 3.63
C SER A 130 12.60 2.82 2.82
N ARG A 131 13.24 3.47 1.86
CA ARG A 131 12.67 4.54 1.03
C ARG A 131 11.94 3.95 -0.16
N ALA A 132 10.62 4.15 -0.25
CA ALA A 132 9.80 3.59 -1.32
C ALA A 132 10.22 4.10 -2.72
N LEU A 133 10.72 5.32 -2.82
CA LEU A 133 11.16 5.91 -4.08
C LEU A 133 12.30 5.14 -4.77
N GLU A 134 13.08 4.38 -4.02
CA GLU A 134 14.18 3.55 -4.59
C GLU A 134 13.67 2.33 -5.39
N TYR A 135 12.39 1.99 -5.23
CA TYR A 135 11.82 0.75 -5.78
C TYR A 135 10.77 0.96 -6.88
N VAL A 136 10.54 2.20 -7.32
CA VAL A 136 9.50 2.52 -8.32
C VAL A 136 9.66 1.76 -9.63
N GLU A 137 10.89 1.43 -10.01
CA GLU A 137 11.15 0.62 -11.21
C GLU A 137 10.60 -0.80 -11.11
N GLY A 138 10.54 -1.36 -9.91
CA GLY A 138 9.99 -2.70 -9.66
C GLY A 138 8.47 -2.77 -9.77
N TYR A 139 7.75 -1.64 -9.76
CA TYR A 139 6.31 -1.61 -10.01
C TYR A 139 6.04 -1.82 -11.52
N PRO A 140 5.32 -2.89 -11.91
CA PRO A 140 5.29 -3.31 -13.31
C PRO A 140 4.30 -2.54 -14.21
N ALA A 141 3.26 -1.90 -13.63
CA ALA A 141 2.25 -1.21 -14.44
C ALA A 141 2.84 0.02 -15.13
N THR A 142 2.89 0.01 -16.45
CA THR A 142 3.41 1.10 -17.28
C THR A 142 2.36 1.53 -18.29
N PHE A 143 2.44 2.77 -18.75
CA PHE A 143 1.67 3.18 -19.92
C PHE A 143 2.24 2.47 -21.14
N ILE A 144 1.45 1.55 -21.70
CA ILE A 144 1.76 1.01 -23.03
C ILE A 144 1.52 2.16 -24.00
N CYS A 145 2.55 2.60 -24.68
CA CYS A 145 2.40 3.55 -25.78
C CYS A 145 1.76 2.82 -26.97
N ASN A 146 0.46 2.56 -26.87
CA ASN A 146 -0.33 2.13 -28.00
C ASN A 146 -0.67 3.37 -28.82
N CYS A 147 0.21 3.72 -29.74
CA CYS A 147 -0.07 4.70 -30.79
C CYS A 147 -1.19 4.26 -31.74
N LEU A 148 -1.74 3.08 -31.52
CA LEU A 148 -2.93 2.52 -32.16
C LEU A 148 -3.99 2.35 -31.08
N HIS A 149 -4.83 3.37 -30.89
CA HIS A 149 -6.10 3.15 -30.22
C HIS A 149 -6.85 2.05 -30.99
N PRO A 150 -7.25 0.94 -30.32
CA PRO A 150 -8.22 0.04 -30.96
C PRO A 150 -9.47 0.88 -31.25
N ALA A 151 -9.88 0.87 -32.50
CA ALA A 151 -11.11 1.53 -32.92
C ALA A 151 -12.25 1.09 -32.01
N SER A 152 -12.88 2.06 -31.37
CA SER A 152 -14.18 2.05 -30.71
C SER A 152 -14.74 0.68 -30.27
N GLY A 153 -14.83 0.45 -28.97
CA GLY A 153 -15.75 -0.52 -28.37
C GLY A 153 -15.15 -1.80 -27.80
N ALA A 154 -13.85 -2.01 -27.82
CA ALA A 154 -13.24 -3.10 -27.09
C ALA A 154 -13.03 -2.68 -25.62
N ASP A 155 -13.53 -3.49 -24.68
CA ASP A 155 -13.22 -3.31 -23.26
C ASP A 155 -11.70 -3.27 -23.09
N MET A 156 -11.20 -2.21 -22.44
CA MET A 156 -9.79 -2.12 -22.12
C MET A 156 -9.42 -3.27 -21.18
N PRO A 157 -8.36 -4.03 -21.48
CA PRO A 157 -7.96 -5.12 -20.60
C PRO A 157 -7.68 -4.58 -19.20
N VAL A 158 -8.08 -5.35 -18.19
CA VAL A 158 -7.77 -5.03 -16.79
C VAL A 158 -6.27 -5.17 -16.60
N GLU A 159 -5.65 -4.17 -16.01
CA GLU A 159 -4.22 -4.19 -15.71
C GLU A 159 -3.91 -5.35 -14.74
N PRO A 160 -2.84 -6.12 -14.99
CA PRO A 160 -2.46 -7.22 -14.11
C PRO A 160 -1.98 -6.77 -12.73
N VAL A 161 -1.53 -5.52 -12.62
CA VAL A 161 -1.15 -4.88 -11.36
C VAL A 161 -1.64 -3.43 -11.38
N MET A 162 -2.20 -2.96 -10.26
CA MET A 162 -2.64 -1.56 -10.14
C MET A 162 -2.48 -1.05 -8.71
N LEU A 163 -1.86 0.13 -8.59
CA LEU A 163 -1.74 0.89 -7.36
C LEU A 163 -2.68 2.09 -7.38
N LYS A 164 -3.51 2.22 -6.35
CA LYS A 164 -4.28 3.41 -6.05
C LYS A 164 -3.65 4.12 -4.86
N ILE A 165 -3.32 5.39 -5.02
CA ILE A 165 -2.73 6.23 -3.98
C ILE A 165 -3.77 7.24 -3.52
N THR A 166 -3.88 7.46 -2.21
CA THR A 166 -4.78 8.49 -1.67
C THR A 166 -4.06 9.34 -0.62
N HIS A 167 -4.37 10.63 -0.54
CA HIS A 167 -3.85 11.51 0.51
C HIS A 167 -4.76 12.71 0.77
N GLY A 168 -4.79 13.17 2.01
CA GLY A 168 -5.44 14.42 2.41
C GLY A 168 -4.46 15.59 2.32
N THR A 169 -4.90 16.75 1.80
CA THR A 169 -4.00 17.91 1.69
C THR A 169 -3.75 18.62 3.02
N GLY A 170 -4.63 18.42 4.01
CA GLY A 170 -4.49 18.93 5.36
C GLY A 170 -3.87 17.95 6.35
N ASP A 171 -3.30 16.84 5.86
CA ASP A 171 -2.67 15.82 6.71
C ASP A 171 -1.49 16.41 7.49
N ASP A 172 -1.68 16.56 8.80
CA ASP A 172 -0.72 17.13 9.75
C ASP A 172 0.17 16.07 10.43
N ASN A 173 -0.08 14.80 10.16
CA ASN A 173 0.72 13.68 10.63
C ASN A 173 1.74 13.26 9.56
N VAL A 174 1.28 12.73 8.43
CA VAL A 174 2.14 12.45 7.28
C VAL A 174 1.95 13.54 6.24
N HIS A 175 2.90 14.45 6.18
CA HIS A 175 2.82 15.59 5.27
C HIS A 175 2.63 15.13 3.82
N HIS A 176 1.68 15.75 3.12
CA HIS A 176 1.30 15.45 1.75
C HIS A 176 2.48 15.42 0.76
N GLN A 177 3.57 16.13 1.06
CA GLN A 177 4.81 16.09 0.29
C GLN A 177 5.35 14.68 0.06
N ASN A 178 5.19 13.75 1.02
CA ASN A 178 5.57 12.35 0.84
C ASN A 178 4.92 11.75 -0.41
N THR A 179 3.62 11.94 -0.55
CA THR A 179 2.88 11.43 -1.71
C THR A 179 3.25 12.15 -3.01
N LEU A 180 3.46 13.47 -2.97
CA LEU A 180 3.87 14.20 -4.18
C LEU A 180 5.21 13.75 -4.73
N LEU A 181 6.19 13.50 -3.85
CA LEU A 181 7.51 12.96 -4.25
C LEU A 181 7.39 11.55 -4.83
N PHE A 182 6.54 10.72 -4.24
CA PHE A 182 6.32 9.35 -4.73
C PHE A 182 5.63 9.34 -6.10
N ILE A 183 4.60 10.18 -6.29
CA ILE A 183 3.92 10.36 -7.57
C ILE A 183 4.91 10.86 -8.64
N ASP A 184 5.73 11.87 -8.32
CA ASP A 184 6.75 12.40 -9.24
C ASP A 184 7.73 11.31 -9.67
N ALA A 185 8.18 10.46 -8.74
CA ALA A 185 9.05 9.33 -9.04
C ALA A 185 8.36 8.28 -9.95
N LEU A 186 7.10 7.93 -9.68
CA LEU A 186 6.32 7.04 -10.53
C LEU A 186 6.09 7.61 -11.92
N GLN A 187 5.81 8.90 -12.03
CA GLN A 187 5.62 9.59 -13.32
C GLN A 187 6.91 9.60 -14.13
N LYS A 188 8.05 9.92 -13.52
CA LYS A 188 9.38 9.88 -14.17
C LYS A 188 9.74 8.49 -14.69
N ALA A 189 9.32 7.45 -13.96
CA ALA A 189 9.49 6.06 -14.36
C ALA A 189 8.40 5.54 -15.35
N GLY A 190 7.51 6.41 -15.82
CA GLY A 190 6.45 6.05 -16.78
C GLY A 190 5.41 5.06 -16.23
N LYS A 191 5.23 5.03 -14.91
CA LYS A 191 4.34 4.07 -14.24
C LYS A 191 2.89 4.52 -14.27
N LYS A 192 1.97 3.55 -14.39
CA LYS A 192 0.52 3.77 -14.38
C LYS A 192 -0.01 3.50 -12.98
N PHE A 193 -0.75 4.44 -12.42
CA PHE A 193 -1.38 4.36 -11.10
C PHE A 193 -2.62 5.24 -11.04
N ASP A 194 -3.51 4.96 -10.09
CA ASP A 194 -4.64 5.83 -9.75
C ASP A 194 -4.26 6.74 -8.58
N PHE A 195 -4.70 7.99 -8.61
CA PHE A 195 -4.49 8.93 -7.53
C PHE A 195 -5.79 9.66 -7.16
N MET A 196 -6.08 9.73 -5.86
CA MET A 196 -7.19 10.50 -5.30
C MET A 196 -6.70 11.39 -4.18
N ILE A 197 -6.91 12.69 -4.36
CA ILE A 197 -6.63 13.71 -3.35
C ILE A 197 -7.90 14.09 -2.61
N TYR A 198 -7.78 14.31 -1.30
CA TYR A 198 -8.87 14.79 -0.44
C TYR A 198 -8.52 16.19 0.07
N PRO A 199 -9.12 17.26 -0.51
CA PRO A 199 -8.85 18.64 -0.09
C PRO A 199 -9.19 18.84 1.39
N ASP A 200 -8.27 19.43 2.15
CA ASP A 200 -8.34 19.64 3.60
C ASP A 200 -8.56 18.35 4.43
N GLY A 201 -8.50 17.18 3.79
CA GLY A 201 -8.53 15.90 4.50
C GLY A 201 -7.30 15.74 5.38
N MET A 202 -7.54 15.30 6.63
CA MET A 202 -6.50 15.05 7.64
C MET A 202 -5.94 13.63 7.51
N HIS A 203 -5.16 13.20 8.50
CA HIS A 203 -4.66 11.83 8.58
C HIS A 203 -5.80 10.84 8.86
N GLY A 204 -6.58 10.55 7.84
CA GLY A 204 -7.85 9.81 7.87
C GLY A 204 -9.02 10.68 7.40
N TYR A 205 -9.84 10.12 6.53
CA TYR A 205 -10.94 10.84 5.91
C TYR A 205 -12.21 10.67 6.73
N ARG A 206 -12.96 11.76 6.94
CA ARG A 206 -14.19 11.78 7.76
C ARG A 206 -15.35 12.38 7.00
N GLY A 207 -16.57 12.09 7.47
CA GLY A 207 -17.81 12.58 6.85
C GLY A 207 -17.87 12.19 5.38
N TYR A 208 -18.28 13.09 4.51
CA TYR A 208 -18.44 12.84 3.08
C TYR A 208 -17.17 12.36 2.38
N GLN A 209 -15.98 12.74 2.86
CA GLN A 209 -14.70 12.23 2.33
C GLN A 209 -14.48 10.76 2.69
N GLY A 210 -14.85 10.37 3.92
CA GLY A 210 -14.80 8.97 4.35
C GLY A 210 -15.75 8.09 3.53
N ASP A 211 -16.97 8.56 3.30
CA ASP A 211 -17.94 7.85 2.47
C ASP A 211 -17.47 7.72 1.02
N HIS A 212 -16.92 8.81 0.47
CA HIS A 212 -16.33 8.79 -0.88
C HIS A 212 -15.15 7.81 -0.97
N PHE A 213 -14.23 7.85 0.00
CA PHE A 213 -13.08 6.94 0.07
C PHE A 213 -13.51 5.48 0.09
N LEU A 214 -14.48 5.13 0.97
CA LEU A 214 -15.01 3.78 1.07
C LEU A 214 -15.62 3.31 -0.25
N ASN A 215 -16.47 4.13 -0.87
CA ASN A 215 -17.14 3.79 -2.13
C ASN A 215 -16.14 3.68 -3.29
N ALA A 216 -15.16 4.59 -3.38
CA ALA A 216 -14.12 4.56 -4.40
C ALA A 216 -13.19 3.34 -4.25
N ASN A 217 -12.94 2.88 -3.02
CA ASN A 217 -12.17 1.66 -2.77
C ASN A 217 -12.96 0.41 -3.12
N ARG A 218 -14.25 0.37 -2.80
CA ARG A 218 -15.13 -0.72 -3.23
C ARG A 218 -15.18 -0.87 -4.75
N GLN A 219 -15.30 0.25 -5.48
CA GLN A 219 -15.25 0.23 -6.95
C GLN A 219 -13.90 -0.27 -7.49
N PHE A 220 -12.79 0.11 -6.84
CA PHE A 220 -11.47 -0.40 -7.18
C PHE A 220 -11.42 -1.92 -7.00
N TRP A 221 -11.87 -2.45 -5.86
CA TRP A 221 -11.87 -3.88 -5.59
C TRP A 221 -12.78 -4.67 -6.55
N LEU A 222 -13.98 -4.18 -6.86
CA LEU A 222 -14.89 -4.81 -7.82
C LEU A 222 -14.30 -4.86 -9.23
N ARG A 223 -13.44 -3.90 -9.57
CA ARG A 223 -12.80 -3.87 -10.89
C ARG A 223 -11.63 -4.86 -10.99
N TYR A 224 -10.89 -5.04 -9.93
CA TYR A 224 -9.61 -5.74 -10.01
C TYR A 224 -9.61 -7.12 -9.36
N LEU A 225 -10.37 -7.35 -8.29
CA LEU A 225 -10.52 -8.64 -7.64
C LEU A 225 -11.75 -9.42 -8.14
#